data_958689f17cff48a2b9bef7efdd9c950b
#
_entry.id   958689f17cff48a2b9bef7efdd9c950b
#
_cell.length_a   1.000
_cell.length_b   1.000
_cell.length_c   1.000
_cell.angle_alpha   90.00
_cell.angle_beta   90.00
_cell.angle_gamma   90.00
#
_symmetry.space_group_name_H-M   'P 1'
#
loop_
_entity.id
_entity.type
_entity.pdbx_description
1 polymer ?
#
loop_
_entity_poly.entity_id
_entity_poly.type
_entity_poly.pdbx_seq_one_letter_code
_entity_poly.pdbx_strand_id
1 'polypeptide(L)'
;MATPLLKTSYGDRVSQTGYQSISQDNVTTKDGVVNATLILLTICALSGIGVVWTGMNVSPSIASTLGMVGAVGVLVSTVVLLFSPSLRQNSKAVGIIMAVLQGMMLGGFTFFIGTFQYRGADGWNLVGQALMGTTALFLIALLLYRTGAVRVSSTFTKIVVFGAAGFGALYAINLGITLVTGSNPLMSQGPIPIIVGVVAILLGTMSLIQDFDTIDKMVEAGTEKSYTWMLATALLSSLVWLYMEILRVRHLLSQ
;
A
#
# COMPACT_ATOMS: atom_id res chain seq x y z
N MET A 1 -14.59 6.37 66.32
CA MET A 1 -15.74 6.77 65.45
C MET A 1 -15.20 7.58 64.30
N ALA A 2 -15.04 6.97 63.12
CA ALA A 2 -14.56 7.65 61.93
C ALA A 2 -15.79 8.18 61.14
N THR A 3 -15.78 9.47 60.84
CA THR A 3 -16.88 10.21 60.23
C THR A 3 -17.18 9.71 58.82
N PRO A 4 -18.46 9.46 58.47
CA PRO A 4 -18.89 8.93 57.14
C PRO A 4 -18.61 9.88 55.95
N LEU A 5 -18.29 11.15 56.22
CA LEU A 5 -18.12 12.19 55.20
C LEU A 5 -16.82 12.09 54.37
N LEU A 6 -15.82 11.33 54.81
CA LEU A 6 -14.55 11.19 54.10
C LEU A 6 -14.56 10.05 53.05
N LYS A 7 -15.55 9.14 53.13
CA LYS A 7 -15.64 8.00 52.21
C LYS A 7 -16.32 8.32 50.88
N THR A 8 -17.22 9.31 50.88
CA THR A 8 -17.92 9.75 49.65
C THR A 8 -17.08 10.66 48.77
N SER A 9 -16.24 11.52 49.36
CA SER A 9 -15.43 12.48 48.61
C SER A 9 -14.20 11.86 47.91
N TYR A 10 -13.74 10.66 48.32
CA TYR A 10 -12.60 10.00 47.69
C TYR A 10 -13.06 9.06 46.57
N GLY A 11 -14.22 8.42 46.73
CA GLY A 11 -14.84 7.58 45.72
C GLY A 11 -15.26 8.36 44.48
N ASP A 12 -15.86 9.54 44.66
CA ASP A 12 -16.33 10.40 43.57
C ASP A 12 -15.18 11.09 42.80
N ARG A 13 -14.04 11.33 43.46
CA ARG A 13 -12.86 11.90 42.78
C ARG A 13 -12.07 10.86 41.99
N VAL A 14 -12.08 9.61 42.41
CA VAL A 14 -11.42 8.52 41.67
C VAL A 14 -12.25 8.10 40.44
N SER A 15 -13.58 8.25 40.49
CA SER A 15 -14.47 8.00 39.35
C SER A 15 -14.48 9.14 38.31
N GLN A 16 -14.06 10.36 38.70
CA GLN A 16 -14.00 11.50 37.78
C GLN A 16 -12.61 11.72 37.12
N THR A 17 -11.56 11.04 37.58
CA THR A 17 -10.20 11.29 37.12
C THR A 17 -9.63 10.17 36.26
N GLY A 18 -10.42 9.39 35.54
CA GLY A 18 -9.69 8.46 34.77
C GLY A 18 -10.36 7.35 34.02
N TYR A 19 -11.46 7.54 33.48
CA TYR A 19 -11.87 6.89 32.25
C TYR A 19 -12.70 7.93 31.49
N GLN A 20 -12.05 8.79 30.71
CA GLN A 20 -12.70 9.23 29.50
C GLN A 20 -12.99 7.93 28.74
N SER A 21 -14.22 7.43 28.85
CA SER A 21 -14.74 6.45 27.93
C SER A 21 -14.50 7.08 26.55
N ILE A 22 -13.50 6.57 25.82
CA ILE A 22 -13.35 6.89 24.40
C ILE A 22 -14.72 6.54 23.85
N SER A 23 -15.48 7.55 23.44
CA SER A 23 -16.80 7.35 22.89
C SER A 23 -16.63 6.34 21.75
N GLN A 24 -17.48 5.31 21.68
CA GLN A 24 -17.38 4.25 20.64
C GLN A 24 -17.31 4.82 19.22
N ASP A 25 -17.77 6.06 19.04
CA ASP A 25 -17.68 6.82 17.79
C ASP A 25 -16.27 7.28 17.40
N ASN A 26 -15.28 7.18 18.32
CA ASN A 26 -13.94 7.70 18.09
C ASN A 26 -12.85 6.62 17.98
N VAL A 27 -13.24 5.36 17.81
CA VAL A 27 -12.32 4.23 17.62
C VAL A 27 -12.27 3.75 16.16
N THR A 28 -11.14 3.18 15.78
CA THR A 28 -10.97 2.52 14.48
C THR A 28 -11.79 1.23 14.43
N THR A 29 -12.53 1.02 13.34
CA THR A 29 -13.33 -0.18 13.09
C THR A 29 -12.89 -0.86 11.80
N LYS A 30 -13.10 -2.18 11.69
CA LYS A 30 -12.80 -2.92 10.44
C LYS A 30 -13.55 -2.35 9.25
N ASP A 31 -14.84 -2.06 9.40
CA ASP A 31 -15.66 -1.47 8.35
C ASP A 31 -15.18 -0.07 7.96
N GLY A 32 -14.72 0.72 8.94
CA GLY A 32 -14.10 2.02 8.69
C GLY A 32 -12.84 1.91 7.82
N VAL A 33 -11.96 0.94 8.12
CA VAL A 33 -10.75 0.69 7.32
C VAL A 33 -11.10 0.21 5.93
N VAL A 34 -12.06 -0.72 5.78
CA VAL A 34 -12.52 -1.21 4.47
C VAL A 34 -13.08 -0.06 3.62
N ASN A 35 -13.95 0.78 4.19
CA ASN A 35 -14.52 1.92 3.49
C ASN A 35 -13.44 2.94 3.08
N ALA A 36 -12.50 3.26 3.97
CA ALA A 36 -11.39 4.14 3.65
C ALA A 36 -10.50 3.55 2.53
N THR A 37 -10.23 2.24 2.57
CA THR A 37 -9.47 1.55 1.51
C THR A 37 -10.19 1.62 0.16
N LEU A 38 -11.50 1.40 0.13
CA LEU A 38 -12.29 1.52 -1.10
C LEU A 38 -12.25 2.94 -1.68
N ILE A 39 -12.34 3.97 -0.82
CA ILE A 39 -12.21 5.37 -1.25
C ILE A 39 -10.82 5.62 -1.85
N LEU A 40 -9.75 5.21 -1.15
CA LEU A 40 -8.39 5.40 -1.63
C LEU A 40 -8.11 4.61 -2.92
N LEU A 41 -8.63 3.38 -3.03
CA LEU A 41 -8.56 2.56 -4.24
C LEU A 41 -9.26 3.25 -5.43
N THR A 42 -10.43 3.83 -5.20
CA THR A 42 -11.16 4.58 -6.22
C THR A 42 -10.36 5.81 -6.68
N ILE A 43 -9.78 6.58 -5.75
CA ILE A 43 -8.94 7.73 -6.08
C ILE A 43 -7.70 7.29 -6.87
N CYS A 44 -7.04 6.22 -6.43
CA CYS A 44 -5.89 5.66 -7.12
C CYS A 44 -6.24 5.19 -8.54
N ALA A 45 -7.35 4.47 -8.70
CA ALA A 45 -7.83 4.00 -10.01
C ALA A 45 -8.17 5.16 -10.94
N LEU A 46 -8.91 6.17 -10.45
CA LEU A 46 -9.26 7.35 -11.26
C LEU A 46 -8.02 8.14 -11.68
N SER A 47 -7.05 8.31 -10.79
CA SER A 47 -5.77 8.94 -11.11
C SER A 47 -5.01 8.14 -12.18
N GLY A 48 -4.92 6.81 -12.02
CA GLY A 48 -4.26 5.94 -13.00
C GLY A 48 -4.94 5.94 -14.37
N ILE A 49 -6.27 5.83 -14.40
CA ILE A 49 -7.08 5.92 -15.64
C ILE A 49 -6.85 7.28 -16.32
N GLY A 50 -6.82 8.37 -15.55
CA GLY A 50 -6.53 9.71 -16.07
C GLY A 50 -5.18 9.80 -16.77
N VAL A 51 -4.13 9.18 -16.21
CA VAL A 51 -2.80 9.12 -16.83
C VAL A 51 -2.83 8.28 -18.11
N VAL A 52 -3.46 7.12 -18.11
CA VAL A 52 -3.61 6.26 -19.30
C VAL A 52 -4.38 7.02 -20.40
N TRP A 53 -5.50 7.65 -20.03
CA TRP A 53 -6.30 8.44 -20.98
C TRP A 53 -5.47 9.59 -21.60
N THR A 54 -4.69 10.29 -20.79
CA THR A 54 -3.80 11.37 -21.26
C THR A 54 -2.75 10.82 -22.24
N GLY A 55 -2.18 9.65 -21.95
CA GLY A 55 -1.24 8.99 -22.84
C GLY A 55 -1.82 8.61 -24.20
N MET A 56 -3.06 8.16 -24.21
CA MET A 56 -3.75 7.71 -25.42
C MET A 56 -4.28 8.86 -26.27
N ASN A 57 -4.77 9.95 -25.66
CA ASN A 57 -5.51 10.99 -26.36
C ASN A 57 -4.76 12.34 -26.48
N VAL A 58 -3.74 12.58 -25.63
CA VAL A 58 -3.01 13.84 -25.62
C VAL A 58 -1.56 13.64 -26.05
N SER A 59 -0.76 12.94 -25.24
CA SER A 59 0.64 12.68 -25.54
C SER A 59 1.22 11.54 -24.68
N PRO A 60 1.89 10.55 -25.28
CA PRO A 60 2.61 9.50 -24.56
C PRO A 60 3.69 10.05 -23.60
N SER A 61 4.36 11.15 -23.98
CA SER A 61 5.40 11.77 -23.16
C SER A 61 4.83 12.35 -21.84
N ILE A 62 3.62 12.93 -21.89
CA ILE A 62 2.95 13.45 -20.69
C ILE A 62 2.60 12.29 -19.75
N ALA A 63 2.08 11.17 -20.25
CA ALA A 63 1.77 10.00 -19.42
C ALA A 63 3.03 9.43 -18.75
N SER A 64 4.14 9.33 -19.48
CA SER A 64 5.43 8.89 -18.93
C SER A 64 5.95 9.84 -17.86
N THR A 65 5.85 11.16 -18.09
CA THR A 65 6.25 12.18 -17.10
C THR A 65 5.39 12.11 -15.84
N LEU A 66 4.05 11.99 -15.97
CA LEU A 66 3.15 11.84 -14.83
C LEU A 66 3.43 10.57 -14.05
N GLY A 67 3.70 9.45 -14.72
CA GLY A 67 4.12 8.19 -14.10
C GLY A 67 5.41 8.34 -13.29
N MET A 68 6.41 9.04 -13.85
CA MET A 68 7.68 9.30 -13.17
C MET A 68 7.50 10.23 -11.97
N VAL A 69 6.71 11.29 -12.10
CA VAL A 69 6.35 12.18 -10.98
C VAL A 69 5.65 11.40 -9.88
N GLY A 70 4.72 10.50 -10.24
CA GLY A 70 4.07 9.59 -9.30
C GLY A 70 5.09 8.71 -8.56
N ALA A 71 6.01 8.07 -9.29
CA ALA A 71 7.02 7.19 -8.70
C ALA A 71 7.96 7.92 -7.73
N VAL A 72 8.50 9.07 -8.15
CA VAL A 72 9.34 9.92 -7.28
C VAL A 72 8.52 10.42 -6.09
N GLY A 73 7.28 10.87 -6.31
CA GLY A 73 6.38 11.34 -5.27
C GLY A 73 6.09 10.28 -4.21
N VAL A 74 5.84 9.03 -4.61
CA VAL A 74 5.64 7.89 -3.68
C VAL A 74 6.89 7.65 -2.83
N LEU A 75 8.08 7.61 -3.46
CA LEU A 75 9.34 7.41 -2.73
C LEU A 75 9.59 8.53 -1.73
N VAL A 76 9.49 9.79 -2.15
CA VAL A 76 9.68 10.96 -1.28
C VAL A 76 8.67 10.96 -0.14
N SER A 77 7.38 10.74 -0.44
CA SER A 77 6.33 10.71 0.58
C SER A 77 6.55 9.59 1.59
N THR A 78 7.00 8.41 1.15
CA THR A 78 7.31 7.29 2.03
C THR A 78 8.46 7.65 2.98
N VAL A 79 9.55 8.23 2.46
CA VAL A 79 10.70 8.67 3.28
C VAL A 79 10.24 9.74 4.28
N VAL A 80 9.49 10.76 3.85
CA VAL A 80 8.98 11.82 4.71
C VAL A 80 8.10 11.27 5.83
N LEU A 81 7.23 10.29 5.54
CA LEU A 81 6.37 9.65 6.54
C LEU A 81 7.15 8.82 7.56
N LEU A 82 8.31 8.24 7.18
CA LEU A 82 9.17 7.52 8.13
C LEU A 82 9.76 8.47 9.18
N PHE A 83 10.13 9.69 8.79
CA PHE A 83 10.83 10.64 9.65
C PHE A 83 9.92 11.71 10.29
N SER A 84 8.65 11.82 9.88
CA SER A 84 7.72 12.87 10.36
C SER A 84 6.49 12.28 11.03
N PRO A 85 6.53 12.00 12.36
CA PRO A 85 5.38 11.47 13.10
C PRO A 85 4.16 12.41 13.09
N SER A 86 4.38 13.74 13.00
CA SER A 86 3.32 14.75 12.97
C SER A 86 2.41 14.66 11.74
N LEU A 87 2.94 14.22 10.60
CA LEU A 87 2.15 14.02 9.39
C LEU A 87 1.20 12.81 9.49
N ARG A 88 1.49 11.86 10.38
CA ARG A 88 0.61 10.72 10.65
C ARG A 88 -0.69 11.13 11.33
N GLN A 89 -0.72 12.28 12.01
CA GLN A 89 -1.92 12.83 12.62
C GLN A 89 -2.95 13.29 11.58
N ASN A 90 -2.50 13.72 10.39
CA ASN A 90 -3.34 14.07 9.24
C ASN A 90 -3.49 12.91 8.25
N SER A 91 -3.69 11.70 8.76
CA SER A 91 -3.64 10.45 8.00
C SER A 91 -4.59 10.42 6.79
N LYS A 92 -5.75 11.12 6.84
CA LYS A 92 -6.69 11.22 5.72
C LYS A 92 -6.09 11.98 4.53
N ALA A 93 -5.56 13.17 4.75
CA ALA A 93 -4.95 13.97 3.69
C ALA A 93 -3.74 13.27 3.09
N VAL A 94 -2.89 12.70 3.95
CA VAL A 94 -1.73 11.90 3.53
C VAL A 94 -2.16 10.70 2.69
N GLY A 95 -3.18 9.96 3.12
CA GLY A 95 -3.72 8.81 2.37
C GLY A 95 -4.22 9.21 0.97
N ILE A 96 -4.94 10.33 0.85
CA ILE A 96 -5.43 10.84 -0.43
C ILE A 96 -4.26 11.22 -1.35
N ILE A 97 -3.26 11.96 -0.84
CA ILE A 97 -2.07 12.32 -1.61
C ILE A 97 -1.33 11.07 -2.08
N MET A 98 -1.11 10.11 -1.19
CA MET A 98 -0.49 8.83 -1.54
C MET A 98 -1.29 8.07 -2.59
N ALA A 99 -2.61 8.02 -2.50
CA ALA A 99 -3.47 7.34 -3.48
C ALA A 99 -3.37 8.00 -4.87
N VAL A 100 -3.32 9.33 -4.95
CA VAL A 100 -3.13 10.05 -6.22
C VAL A 100 -1.74 9.74 -6.81
N LEU A 101 -0.67 9.83 -6.01
CA LEU A 101 0.69 9.58 -6.47
C LEU A 101 0.89 8.12 -6.91
N GLN A 102 0.35 7.16 -6.15
CA GLN A 102 0.36 5.74 -6.50
C GLN A 102 -0.44 5.49 -7.78
N GLY A 103 -1.58 6.14 -7.95
CA GLY A 103 -2.37 6.06 -9.18
C GLY A 103 -1.63 6.63 -10.39
N MET A 104 -0.94 7.77 -10.25
CA MET A 104 -0.12 8.32 -11.33
C MET A 104 1.01 7.37 -11.72
N MET A 105 1.75 6.84 -10.74
CA MET A 105 2.80 5.85 -10.97
C MET A 105 2.26 4.61 -11.69
N LEU A 106 1.17 4.06 -11.20
CA LEU A 106 0.51 2.87 -11.70
C LEU A 106 -0.03 3.10 -13.13
N GLY A 107 -0.66 4.24 -13.38
CA GLY A 107 -1.18 4.62 -14.69
C GLY A 107 -0.09 4.78 -15.74
N GLY A 108 1.02 5.43 -15.40
CA GLY A 108 2.19 5.56 -16.29
C GLY A 108 2.81 4.22 -16.65
N PHE A 109 2.97 3.33 -15.68
CA PHE A 109 3.51 2.00 -15.89
C PHE A 109 2.56 1.10 -16.69
N THR A 110 1.26 1.15 -16.39
CA THR A 110 0.20 0.44 -17.12
C THR A 110 0.15 0.91 -18.58
N PHE A 111 0.21 2.22 -18.83
CA PHE A 111 0.26 2.79 -20.17
C PHE A 111 1.49 2.31 -20.94
N PHE A 112 2.67 2.37 -20.30
CA PHE A 112 3.91 1.90 -20.91
C PHE A 112 3.79 0.45 -21.36
N ILE A 113 3.33 -0.47 -20.51
CA ILE A 113 3.20 -1.91 -20.85
C ILE A 113 2.03 -2.14 -21.81
N GLY A 114 0.89 -1.48 -21.60
CA GLY A 114 -0.31 -1.63 -22.40
C GLY A 114 -0.14 -1.27 -23.88
N THR A 115 0.75 -0.32 -24.17
CA THR A 115 1.02 0.13 -25.55
C THR A 115 2.08 -0.70 -26.28
N PHE A 116 2.81 -1.58 -25.57
CA PHE A 116 3.75 -2.49 -26.21
C PHE A 116 3.03 -3.64 -26.92
N GLN A 117 3.51 -3.96 -28.13
CA GLN A 117 3.12 -5.18 -28.82
C GLN A 117 4.15 -6.28 -28.55
N TYR A 118 3.70 -7.40 -28.03
CA TYR A 118 4.53 -8.57 -27.70
C TYR A 118 4.32 -9.66 -28.76
N ARG A 119 5.25 -10.60 -28.85
CA ARG A 119 5.11 -11.78 -29.73
C ARG A 119 3.86 -12.59 -29.34
N GLY A 120 2.72 -12.30 -29.98
CA GLY A 120 1.48 -13.06 -29.80
C GLY A 120 0.56 -12.59 -28.66
N ALA A 121 0.86 -11.49 -27.98
CA ALA A 121 -0.01 -10.90 -26.95
C ALA A 121 -0.06 -9.38 -27.07
N ASP A 122 -1.24 -8.82 -26.90
CA ASP A 122 -1.44 -7.39 -26.72
C ASP A 122 -1.07 -7.00 -25.27
N GLY A 123 -0.36 -5.89 -25.08
CA GLY A 123 0.03 -5.39 -23.76
C GLY A 123 -1.17 -5.19 -22.83
N TRP A 124 -2.32 -4.82 -23.34
CA TRP A 124 -3.56 -4.69 -22.56
C TRP A 124 -4.05 -6.03 -21.98
N ASN A 125 -3.77 -7.15 -22.65
CA ASN A 125 -4.03 -8.48 -22.10
C ASN A 125 -3.16 -8.76 -20.86
N LEU A 126 -1.91 -8.29 -20.85
CA LEU A 126 -1.01 -8.42 -19.69
C LEU A 126 -1.55 -7.60 -18.50
N VAL A 127 -2.06 -6.40 -18.77
CA VAL A 127 -2.72 -5.54 -17.76
C VAL A 127 -3.92 -6.27 -17.15
N GLY A 128 -4.80 -6.85 -17.98
CA GLY A 128 -5.94 -7.63 -17.50
C GLY A 128 -5.52 -8.83 -16.64
N GLN A 129 -4.49 -9.56 -17.06
CA GLN A 129 -3.94 -10.68 -16.28
C GLN A 129 -3.32 -10.23 -14.96
N ALA A 130 -2.66 -9.07 -14.92
CA ALA A 130 -2.11 -8.52 -13.67
C ALA A 130 -3.22 -8.13 -12.69
N LEU A 131 -4.31 -7.54 -13.15
CA LEU A 131 -5.48 -7.23 -12.33
C LEU A 131 -6.12 -8.49 -11.74
N MET A 132 -6.32 -9.53 -12.57
CA MET A 132 -6.84 -10.82 -12.10
C MET A 132 -5.89 -11.49 -11.11
N GLY A 133 -4.59 -11.48 -11.38
CA GLY A 133 -3.57 -12.05 -10.49
C GLY A 133 -3.51 -11.34 -9.14
N THR A 134 -3.58 -10.01 -9.13
CA THR A 134 -3.60 -9.22 -7.90
C THR A 134 -4.85 -9.53 -7.07
N THR A 135 -6.01 -9.60 -7.70
CA THR A 135 -7.27 -9.95 -7.04
C THR A 135 -7.21 -11.37 -6.46
N ALA A 136 -6.68 -12.33 -7.22
CA ALA A 136 -6.52 -13.70 -6.75
C ALA A 136 -5.58 -13.79 -5.55
N LEU A 137 -4.41 -13.13 -5.59
CA LEU A 137 -3.47 -13.12 -4.46
C LEU A 137 -4.05 -12.41 -3.24
N PHE A 138 -4.81 -11.32 -3.42
CA PHE A 138 -5.52 -10.67 -2.32
C PHE A 138 -6.49 -11.64 -1.63
N LEU A 139 -7.31 -12.36 -2.40
CA LEU A 139 -8.25 -13.33 -1.86
C LEU A 139 -7.53 -14.51 -1.17
N ILE A 140 -6.43 -15.00 -1.75
CA ILE A 140 -5.61 -16.05 -1.14
C ILE A 140 -5.00 -15.57 0.17
N ALA A 141 -4.41 -14.37 0.21
CA ALA A 141 -3.84 -13.78 1.41
C ALA A 141 -4.91 -13.63 2.52
N LEU A 142 -6.11 -13.16 2.15
CA LEU A 142 -7.24 -13.03 3.07
C LEU A 142 -7.71 -14.40 3.61
N LEU A 143 -7.78 -15.42 2.76
CA LEU A 143 -8.14 -16.77 3.17
C LEU A 143 -7.09 -17.38 4.11
N LEU A 144 -5.80 -17.29 3.78
CA LEU A 144 -4.69 -17.77 4.59
C LEU A 144 -4.68 -17.11 5.97
N TYR A 145 -4.96 -15.81 6.02
CA TYR A 145 -5.08 -15.08 7.27
C TYR A 145 -6.30 -15.52 8.07
N ARG A 146 -7.51 -15.55 7.46
CA ARG A 146 -8.76 -15.91 8.15
C ARG A 146 -8.79 -17.35 8.65
N THR A 147 -8.19 -18.28 7.93
CA THR A 147 -8.10 -19.70 8.35
C THR A 147 -7.03 -19.94 9.40
N GLY A 148 -6.18 -18.95 9.68
CA GLY A 148 -5.04 -19.09 10.60
C GLY A 148 -3.93 -20.02 10.07
N ALA A 149 -3.96 -20.36 8.77
CA ALA A 149 -2.92 -21.16 8.12
C ALA A 149 -1.55 -20.45 8.15
N VAL A 150 -1.56 -19.13 8.10
CA VAL A 150 -0.37 -18.30 8.29
C VAL A 150 -0.58 -17.42 9.52
N ARG A 151 0.34 -17.54 10.49
CA ARG A 151 0.33 -16.72 11.70
C ARG A 151 1.42 -15.67 11.62
N VAL A 152 1.06 -14.40 11.87
CA VAL A 152 2.01 -13.29 11.91
C VAL A 152 2.79 -13.34 13.21
N SER A 153 4.02 -13.87 13.14
CA SER A 153 4.99 -13.89 14.25
C SER A 153 5.92 -12.69 14.18
N SER A 154 6.69 -12.45 15.25
CA SER A 154 7.75 -11.42 15.24
C SER A 154 8.79 -11.64 14.14
N THR A 155 9.11 -12.89 13.82
CA THR A 155 10.02 -13.24 12.72
C THR A 155 9.39 -12.93 11.36
N PHE A 156 8.11 -13.27 11.17
CA PHE A 156 7.36 -12.93 9.96
C PHE A 156 7.37 -11.42 9.72
N THR A 157 7.03 -10.62 10.73
CA THR A 157 7.06 -9.15 10.66
C THR A 157 8.45 -8.62 10.30
N LYS A 158 9.51 -9.17 10.90
CA LYS A 158 10.89 -8.77 10.55
C LYS A 158 11.22 -9.06 9.09
N ILE A 159 10.86 -10.24 8.56
CA ILE A 159 11.07 -10.60 7.15
C ILE A 159 10.35 -9.61 6.24
N VAL A 160 9.08 -9.29 6.52
CA VAL A 160 8.31 -8.34 5.70
C VAL A 160 8.91 -6.95 5.76
N VAL A 161 9.21 -6.42 6.95
CA VAL A 161 9.74 -5.05 7.12
C VAL A 161 11.12 -4.91 6.48
N PHE A 162 12.06 -5.81 6.77
CA PHE A 162 13.41 -5.74 6.18
C PHE A 162 13.39 -6.05 4.68
N GLY A 163 12.53 -6.98 4.25
CA GLY A 163 12.33 -7.29 2.84
C GLY A 163 11.77 -6.07 2.09
N ALA A 164 10.71 -5.44 2.60
CA ALA A 164 10.14 -4.24 2.01
C ALA A 164 11.15 -3.08 1.95
N ALA A 165 11.92 -2.86 3.01
CA ALA A 165 12.99 -1.86 3.02
C ALA A 165 14.08 -2.17 1.99
N GLY A 166 14.50 -3.44 1.87
CA GLY A 166 15.46 -3.89 0.87
C GLY A 166 14.97 -3.69 -0.57
N PHE A 167 13.71 -4.04 -0.85
CA PHE A 167 13.10 -3.78 -2.15
C PHE A 167 12.91 -2.28 -2.41
N GLY A 168 12.52 -1.50 -1.40
CA GLY A 168 12.45 -0.05 -1.51
C GLY A 168 13.80 0.57 -1.92
N ALA A 169 14.89 0.14 -1.28
CA ALA A 169 16.25 0.55 -1.64
C ALA A 169 16.63 0.10 -3.06
N LEU A 170 16.30 -1.15 -3.44
CA LEU A 170 16.55 -1.68 -4.78
C LEU A 170 15.86 -0.84 -5.85
N TYR A 171 14.58 -0.49 -5.66
CA TYR A 171 13.83 0.34 -6.60
C TYR A 171 14.30 1.79 -6.63
N ALA A 172 14.71 2.35 -5.50
CA ALA A 172 15.31 3.69 -5.46
C ALA A 172 16.63 3.74 -6.25
N ILE A 173 17.49 2.74 -6.08
CA ILE A 173 18.75 2.60 -6.84
C ILE A 173 18.43 2.41 -8.34
N ASN A 174 17.50 1.51 -8.67
CA ASN A 174 17.10 1.27 -10.07
C ASN A 174 16.53 2.55 -10.73
N LEU A 175 15.71 3.31 -10.01
CA LEU A 175 15.21 4.60 -10.48
C LEU A 175 16.36 5.60 -10.70
N GLY A 176 17.31 5.68 -9.78
CA GLY A 176 18.51 6.51 -9.94
C GLY A 176 19.33 6.14 -11.18
N ILE A 177 19.57 4.84 -11.40
CA ILE A 177 20.25 4.35 -12.62
C ILE A 177 19.44 4.75 -13.86
N THR A 178 18.13 4.56 -13.86
CA THR A 178 17.26 4.88 -15.00
C THR A 178 17.29 6.37 -15.34
N LEU A 179 17.29 7.25 -14.33
CA LEU A 179 17.35 8.70 -14.53
C LEU A 179 18.70 9.17 -15.09
N VAL A 180 19.80 8.52 -14.72
CA VAL A 180 21.16 8.91 -15.13
C VAL A 180 21.55 8.30 -16.48
N THR A 181 21.22 7.01 -16.69
CA THR A 181 21.71 6.24 -17.84
C THR A 181 20.67 6.00 -18.91
N GLY A 182 19.38 6.26 -18.63
CA GLY A 182 18.25 5.89 -19.48
C GLY A 182 17.96 4.37 -19.53
N SER A 183 18.76 3.53 -18.87
CA SER A 183 18.58 2.09 -18.84
C SER A 183 17.87 1.65 -17.55
N ASN A 184 17.00 0.63 -17.65
CA ASN A 184 16.27 0.08 -16.51
C ASN A 184 16.68 -1.40 -16.28
N PRO A 185 17.64 -1.68 -15.37
CA PRO A 185 18.13 -3.04 -15.13
C PRO A 185 17.04 -4.02 -14.69
N LEU A 186 16.03 -3.57 -13.94
CA LEU A 186 14.93 -4.43 -13.49
C LEU A 186 13.90 -4.75 -14.59
N MET A 187 13.98 -4.06 -15.73
CA MET A 187 13.16 -4.32 -16.92
C MET A 187 13.96 -5.00 -18.03
N SER A 188 15.22 -5.33 -17.80
CA SER A 188 16.08 -6.03 -18.78
C SER A 188 15.68 -7.49 -18.93
N GLN A 189 15.96 -8.06 -20.10
CA GLN A 189 15.73 -9.49 -20.36
C GLN A 189 16.70 -10.35 -19.54
N GLY A 190 16.19 -11.46 -19.03
CA GLY A 190 17.01 -12.45 -18.33
C GLY A 190 16.31 -13.03 -17.09
N PRO A 191 16.89 -14.09 -16.51
CA PRO A 191 16.26 -14.77 -15.37
C PRO A 191 16.29 -13.96 -14.08
N ILE A 192 17.30 -13.09 -13.88
CA ILE A 192 17.48 -12.34 -12.63
C ILE A 192 16.30 -11.38 -12.35
N PRO A 193 15.87 -10.50 -13.28
CA PRO A 193 14.72 -9.64 -13.05
C PRO A 193 13.42 -10.43 -12.78
N ILE A 194 13.24 -11.60 -13.41
CA ILE A 194 12.08 -12.46 -13.17
C ILE A 194 12.11 -13.04 -11.75
N ILE A 195 13.26 -13.57 -11.31
CA ILE A 195 13.41 -14.12 -9.96
C ILE A 195 13.16 -13.01 -8.91
N VAL A 196 13.75 -11.83 -9.10
CA VAL A 196 13.50 -10.67 -8.24
C VAL A 196 12.01 -10.34 -8.18
N GLY A 197 11.31 -10.37 -9.31
CA GLY A 197 9.87 -10.14 -9.36
C GLY A 197 9.04 -11.19 -8.61
N VAL A 198 9.36 -12.47 -8.76
CA VAL A 198 8.68 -13.55 -8.04
C VAL A 198 8.88 -13.39 -6.52
N VAL A 199 10.09 -13.10 -6.08
CA VAL A 199 10.38 -12.84 -4.66
C VAL A 199 9.61 -11.60 -4.16
N ALA A 200 9.53 -10.54 -4.97
CA ALA A 200 8.75 -9.34 -4.64
C ALA A 200 7.25 -9.63 -4.54
N ILE A 201 6.69 -10.49 -5.40
CA ILE A 201 5.27 -10.92 -5.32
C ILE A 201 5.01 -11.70 -4.04
N LEU A 202 5.90 -12.63 -3.67
CA LEU A 202 5.79 -13.38 -2.41
C LEU A 202 5.82 -12.44 -1.21
N LEU A 203 6.77 -11.50 -1.20
CA LEU A 203 6.90 -10.51 -0.12
C LEU A 203 5.67 -9.59 -0.05
N GLY A 204 5.14 -9.13 -1.18
CA GLY A 204 3.91 -8.32 -1.24
C GLY A 204 2.69 -9.09 -0.72
N THR A 205 2.60 -10.40 -0.99
CA THR A 205 1.54 -11.26 -0.44
C THR A 205 1.69 -11.40 1.08
N MET A 206 2.91 -11.54 1.59
CA MET A 206 3.19 -11.54 3.03
C MET A 206 2.84 -10.19 3.66
N SER A 207 3.10 -9.09 2.97
CA SER A 207 2.73 -7.74 3.42
C SER A 207 1.22 -7.59 3.60
N LEU A 208 0.40 -8.10 2.66
CA LEU A 208 -1.06 -8.11 2.81
C LEU A 208 -1.53 -8.88 4.05
N ILE A 209 -0.93 -10.04 4.32
CA ILE A 209 -1.25 -10.83 5.51
C ILE A 209 -0.91 -10.04 6.79
N GLN A 210 0.22 -9.34 6.78
CA GLN A 210 0.63 -8.47 7.90
C GLN A 210 -0.30 -7.26 8.04
N ASP A 211 -0.79 -6.68 6.94
CA ASP A 211 -1.75 -5.57 6.99
C ASP A 211 -3.06 -6.00 7.67
N PHE A 212 -3.58 -7.19 7.34
CA PHE A 212 -4.79 -7.73 8.01
C PHE A 212 -4.57 -7.94 9.51
N ASP A 213 -3.44 -8.53 9.90
CA ASP A 213 -3.08 -8.75 11.30
C ASP A 213 -2.93 -7.42 12.07
N THR A 214 -2.33 -6.42 11.43
CA THR A 214 -2.18 -5.09 12.00
C THR A 214 -3.53 -4.41 12.20
N ILE A 215 -4.43 -4.51 11.22
CA ILE A 215 -5.80 -3.99 11.30
C ILE A 215 -6.54 -4.62 12.47
N ASP A 216 -6.52 -5.96 12.59
CA ASP A 216 -7.19 -6.68 13.66
C ASP A 216 -6.66 -6.27 15.04
N LYS A 217 -5.34 -6.24 15.22
CA LYS A 217 -4.70 -5.84 16.47
C LYS A 217 -5.02 -4.39 16.86
N MET A 218 -5.03 -3.46 15.91
CA MET A 218 -5.32 -2.05 16.19
C MET A 218 -6.79 -1.83 16.50
N VAL A 219 -7.70 -2.57 15.86
CA VAL A 219 -9.13 -2.52 16.19
C VAL A 219 -9.40 -3.12 17.56
N GLU A 220 -8.79 -4.28 17.89
CA GLU A 220 -8.92 -4.90 19.21
C GLU A 220 -8.35 -4.03 20.34
N ALA A 221 -7.28 -3.28 20.06
CA ALA A 221 -6.69 -2.33 21.01
C ALA A 221 -7.52 -1.05 21.19
N GLY A 222 -8.64 -0.87 20.47
CA GLY A 222 -9.46 0.33 20.55
C GLY A 222 -8.73 1.59 20.07
N THR A 223 -7.86 1.46 19.07
CA THR A 223 -7.04 2.56 18.55
C THR A 223 -7.92 3.68 17.99
N GLU A 224 -7.46 4.93 18.14
CA GLU A 224 -8.15 6.14 17.71
C GLU A 224 -8.50 6.11 16.19
N LYS A 225 -9.65 6.67 15.84
CA LYS A 225 -10.21 6.72 14.47
C LYS A 225 -9.27 7.39 13.45
N SER A 226 -8.37 8.26 13.89
CA SER A 226 -7.35 8.88 13.05
C SER A 226 -6.46 7.85 12.33
N TYR A 227 -6.23 6.67 12.93
CA TYR A 227 -5.43 5.60 12.34
C TYR A 227 -6.13 4.82 11.22
N THR A 228 -7.45 4.94 11.07
CA THR A 228 -8.24 4.28 10.02
C THR A 228 -7.67 4.52 8.62
N TRP A 229 -7.33 5.77 8.31
CA TRP A 229 -6.79 6.16 7.00
C TRP A 229 -5.35 5.69 6.80
N MET A 230 -4.57 5.62 7.87
CA MET A 230 -3.20 5.09 7.82
C MET A 230 -3.20 3.59 7.47
N LEU A 231 -4.08 2.81 8.12
CA LEU A 231 -4.25 1.38 7.83
C LEU A 231 -4.74 1.14 6.40
N ALA A 232 -5.72 1.95 5.96
CA ALA A 232 -6.22 1.90 4.60
C ALA A 232 -5.13 2.23 3.56
N THR A 233 -4.24 3.18 3.85
CA THR A 233 -3.12 3.55 2.97
C THR A 233 -2.09 2.42 2.90
N ALA A 234 -1.80 1.73 4.01
CA ALA A 234 -0.91 0.57 4.02
C ALA A 234 -1.46 -0.54 3.12
N LEU A 235 -2.74 -0.90 3.30
CA LEU A 235 -3.39 -1.93 2.50
C LEU A 235 -3.43 -1.57 1.01
N LEU A 236 -3.74 -0.30 0.66
CA LEU A 236 -3.66 0.18 -0.72
C LEU A 236 -2.24 0.01 -1.28
N SER A 237 -1.21 0.40 -0.51
CA SER A 237 0.18 0.33 -0.97
C SER A 237 0.63 -1.10 -1.26
N SER A 238 0.21 -2.07 -0.43
CA SER A 238 0.48 -3.49 -0.66
C SER A 238 -0.20 -4.02 -1.93
N LEU A 239 -1.44 -3.59 -2.21
CA LEU A 239 -2.17 -3.95 -3.43
C LEU A 239 -1.52 -3.35 -4.68
N VAL A 240 -1.14 -2.07 -4.63
CA VAL A 240 -0.44 -1.39 -5.74
C VAL A 240 0.90 -2.06 -6.00
N TRP A 241 1.67 -2.41 -4.96
CA TRP A 241 2.91 -3.15 -5.11
C TRP A 241 2.69 -4.48 -5.82
N LEU A 242 1.75 -5.30 -5.36
CA LEU A 242 1.45 -6.60 -6.00
C LEU A 242 1.08 -6.45 -7.47
N TYR A 243 0.21 -5.50 -7.78
CA TYR A 243 -0.16 -5.24 -9.17
C TYR A 243 1.06 -4.90 -10.04
N MET A 244 1.90 -3.99 -9.58
CA MET A 244 3.11 -3.56 -10.30
C MET A 244 4.07 -4.72 -10.54
N GLU A 245 4.28 -5.57 -9.53
CA GLU A 245 5.17 -6.73 -9.64
C GLU A 245 4.63 -7.80 -10.58
N ILE A 246 3.33 -8.11 -10.49
CA ILE A 246 2.71 -9.09 -11.39
C ILE A 246 2.77 -8.58 -12.83
N LEU A 247 2.45 -7.31 -13.05
CA LEU A 247 2.50 -6.71 -14.38
C LEU A 247 3.93 -6.70 -14.93
N ARG A 248 4.93 -6.37 -14.08
CA ARG A 248 6.36 -6.41 -14.44
C ARG A 248 6.82 -7.83 -14.82
N VAL A 249 6.49 -8.82 -13.99
CA VAL A 249 6.86 -10.22 -14.26
C VAL A 249 6.19 -10.73 -15.54
N ARG A 250 4.90 -10.41 -15.75
CA ARG A 250 4.18 -10.75 -16.98
C ARG A 250 4.82 -10.13 -18.22
N HIS A 251 5.22 -8.86 -18.12
CA HIS A 251 5.97 -8.17 -19.16
C HIS A 251 7.29 -8.89 -19.49
N LEU A 252 8.10 -9.23 -18.48
CA LEU A 252 9.39 -9.90 -18.65
C LEU A 252 9.24 -11.30 -19.26
N LEU A 253 8.18 -12.02 -18.92
CA LEU A 253 7.89 -13.36 -19.47
C LEU A 253 7.35 -13.33 -20.90
N SER A 254 6.88 -12.17 -21.38
CA SER A 254 6.30 -12.01 -22.72
C SER A 254 7.30 -11.47 -23.76
N GLN A 255 8.50 -11.09 -23.35
CA GLN A 255 9.61 -10.67 -24.22
C GLN A 255 10.33 -11.88 -24.85
#